data_9f444709faf7601d5cb2fa2b5890f478
#
_entry.id   9f444709faf7601d5cb2fa2b5890f478
#
_cell.length_a   1.000
_cell.length_b   1.000
_cell.length_c   1.000
_cell.angle_alpha   90.00
_cell.angle_beta   90.00
_cell.angle_gamma   90.00
#
_symmetry.space_group_name_H-M   'P 1'
#
loop_
_entity.id
_entity.type
_entity.pdbx_description
1 polymer ?
#
loop_
_entity_poly.entity_id
_entity_poly.type
_entity_poly.pdbx_seq_one_letter_code
_entity_poly.pdbx_strand_id
1 'polypeptide(L)'
;MNKQEPIQGAIKVKLLFFGSLAEKLNQRTIDLSLSYGTTINQIIERFELSSMVSRGLVVALDGEIGVDLNSKVSDSSEIAFLPPVSGG
;
A
#
# COMPACT_ATOMS: atom_id res chain seq x y z
N MET A 1 22.35 -4.42 25.04
CA MET A 1 22.07 -4.22 24.54
C MET A 1 21.45 -4.14 24.02
N ASN A 2 21.33 -4.09 24.00
CA ASN A 2 20.81 -3.99 23.23
C ASN A 2 20.28 -3.92 22.56
N LYS A 3 20.35 -4.17 22.44
CA LYS A 3 20.06 -3.90 21.76
C LYS A 3 19.23 -3.72 21.07
N GLN A 4 18.96 -3.57 21.10
CA GLN A 4 18.26 -3.22 20.47
C GLN A 4 17.83 -2.56 19.76
N GLU A 5 18.15 -2.55 19.25
CA GLU A 5 17.71 -1.95 18.49
C GLU A 5 16.97 -1.88 17.76
N PRO A 6 16.72 -1.58 17.40
CA PRO A 6 15.78 -1.38 16.89
C PRO A 6 15.20 -1.54 16.00
N ILE A 7 14.94 -1.80 16.16
CA ILE A 7 14.38 -2.10 15.43
C ILE A 7 13.71 -1.46 14.46
N GLN A 8 14.29 -0.83 13.80
CA GLN A 8 13.82 -0.26 12.69
C GLN A 8 13.88 -1.14 11.56
N GLY A 9 13.85 -2.44 11.76
CA GLY A 9 13.99 -3.39 10.69
C GLY A 9 12.70 -3.58 9.92
N ALA A 10 11.59 -3.79 10.60
CA ALA A 10 10.37 -4.17 9.93
C ALA A 10 9.16 -3.49 10.53
N ILE A 11 8.20 -3.24 9.67
CA ILE A 11 6.88 -2.75 10.09
C ILE A 11 5.85 -3.68 9.49
N LYS A 12 4.65 -3.68 10.05
CA LYS A 12 3.53 -4.45 9.51
C LYS A 12 2.45 -3.48 9.06
N VAL A 13 1.95 -3.73 7.86
CA VAL A 13 0.90 -2.91 7.30
C VAL A 13 -0.20 -3.80 6.78
N LYS A 14 -1.37 -3.23 6.57
CA LYS A 14 -2.49 -3.92 5.98
C LYS A 14 -2.81 -3.26 4.66
N LEU A 15 -2.89 -4.06 3.60
CA LEU A 15 -3.29 -3.57 2.29
C LEU A 15 -4.73 -3.99 2.04
N LEU A 16 -5.52 -3.06 1.55
CA LEU A 16 -6.91 -3.31 1.20
C LEU A 16 -7.08 -3.11 -0.29
N PHE A 17 -7.69 -4.08 -0.94
CA PHE A 17 -7.94 -4.03 -2.38
C PHE A 17 -9.44 -4.04 -2.63
N PHE A 18 -9.88 -3.17 -3.51
CA PHE A 18 -11.30 -3.01 -3.80
C PHE A 18 -11.59 -3.33 -5.27
N GLY A 19 -12.85 -3.64 -5.54
CA GLY A 19 -13.35 -3.80 -6.89
C GLY A 19 -12.55 -4.80 -7.71
N SER A 20 -12.20 -4.40 -8.92
CA SER A 20 -11.52 -5.29 -9.85
C SER A 20 -10.14 -5.71 -9.35
N LEU A 21 -9.51 -4.92 -8.50
CA LEU A 21 -8.22 -5.30 -7.94
C LEU A 21 -8.35 -6.49 -7.01
N ALA A 22 -9.40 -6.50 -6.18
CA ALA A 22 -9.62 -7.63 -5.28
C ALA A 22 -9.83 -8.90 -6.09
N GLU A 23 -10.53 -8.80 -7.21
CA GLU A 23 -10.75 -9.94 -8.07
C GLU A 23 -9.48 -10.41 -8.75
N LYS A 24 -8.71 -9.45 -9.28
CA LYS A 24 -7.48 -9.78 -9.98
C LYS A 24 -6.47 -10.44 -9.07
N LEU A 25 -6.36 -9.95 -7.84
CA LEU A 25 -5.41 -10.49 -6.88
C LEU A 25 -5.98 -11.64 -6.08
N ASN A 26 -7.28 -11.85 -6.20
CA ASN A 26 -7.98 -12.90 -5.47
C ASN A 26 -7.82 -12.73 -3.96
N GLN A 27 -7.75 -11.49 -3.51
CA GLN A 27 -7.62 -11.16 -2.10
C GLN A 27 -8.16 -9.77 -1.86
N ARG A 28 -8.83 -9.58 -0.74
CA ARG A 28 -9.31 -8.26 -0.35
C ARG A 28 -8.38 -7.59 0.62
N THR A 29 -7.64 -8.36 1.38
CA THR A 29 -6.78 -7.86 2.44
C THR A 29 -5.51 -8.66 2.46
N ILE A 30 -4.40 -7.98 2.57
CA ILE A 30 -3.10 -8.62 2.72
C ILE A 30 -2.39 -7.97 3.89
N ASP A 31 -1.94 -8.78 4.85
CA ASP A 31 -1.06 -8.30 5.91
C ASP A 31 0.36 -8.51 5.43
N LEU A 32 1.16 -7.48 5.52
CA LEU A 32 2.47 -7.49 4.89
C LEU A 32 3.52 -6.90 5.81
N SER A 33 4.66 -7.57 5.88
CA SER A 33 5.82 -7.02 6.60
C SER A 33 6.70 -6.31 5.60
N LEU A 34 7.12 -5.11 5.94
CA LEU A 34 7.91 -4.27 5.07
C LEU A 34 9.08 -3.71 5.84
N SER A 35 10.09 -3.28 5.11
CA SER A 35 11.21 -2.59 5.74
C SER A 35 10.77 -1.20 6.18
N TYR A 36 11.32 -0.78 7.29
CA TYR A 36 11.10 0.58 7.76
C TYR A 36 11.54 1.55 6.65
N GLY A 37 10.74 2.56 6.39
CA GLY A 37 11.03 3.53 5.36
C GLY A 37 10.46 3.21 3.98
N THR A 38 9.75 2.11 3.85
CA THR A 38 9.10 1.77 2.59
C THR A 38 8.07 2.83 2.23
N THR A 39 8.04 3.22 0.96
CA THR A 39 7.08 4.21 0.47
C THR A 39 5.91 3.52 -0.19
N ILE A 40 4.83 4.29 -0.39
CA ILE A 40 3.66 3.79 -1.09
C ILE A 40 4.04 3.39 -2.51
N ASN A 41 4.88 4.18 -3.17
CA ASN A 41 5.33 3.84 -4.54
C ASN A 41 6.03 2.49 -4.59
N GLN A 42 6.81 2.16 -3.58
CA GLN A 42 7.48 0.87 -3.55
C GLN A 42 6.49 -0.28 -3.42
N ILE A 43 5.40 -0.06 -2.68
CA ILE A 43 4.34 -1.07 -2.58
C ILE A 43 3.63 -1.20 -3.93
N ILE A 44 3.36 -0.08 -4.58
CA ILE A 44 2.72 -0.07 -5.89
C ILE A 44 3.54 -0.88 -6.89
N GLU A 45 4.85 -0.68 -6.87
CA GLU A 45 5.74 -1.42 -7.77
C GLU A 45 5.75 -2.91 -7.46
N ARG A 46 5.78 -3.21 -6.18
CA ARG A 46 5.83 -4.61 -5.75
C ARG A 46 4.62 -5.40 -6.21
N PHE A 47 3.46 -4.77 -6.25
CA PHE A 47 2.23 -5.42 -6.70
C PHE A 47 1.91 -5.14 -8.15
N GLU A 48 2.85 -4.51 -8.87
CA GLU A 48 2.73 -4.24 -10.31
C GLU A 48 1.50 -3.40 -10.63
N LEU A 49 1.26 -2.39 -9.80
CA LEU A 49 0.12 -1.51 -9.98
C LEU A 49 0.51 -0.18 -10.61
N SER A 50 1.77 -0.03 -11.04
CA SER A 50 2.24 1.25 -11.56
C SER A 50 1.44 1.75 -12.75
N SER A 51 1.06 0.84 -13.65
CA SER A 51 0.30 1.26 -14.82
C SER A 51 -1.10 1.77 -14.46
N MET A 52 -1.62 1.37 -13.32
CA MET A 52 -2.95 1.80 -12.91
C MET A 52 -2.93 3.20 -12.31
N VAL A 53 -1.78 3.63 -11.82
CA VAL A 53 -1.67 4.97 -11.25
C VAL A 53 -2.03 6.01 -12.29
N SER A 54 -1.49 5.87 -13.51
CA SER A 54 -1.78 6.81 -14.57
C SER A 54 -3.21 6.71 -15.07
N ARG A 55 -3.91 5.63 -14.73
CA ARG A 55 -5.29 5.46 -15.15
C ARG A 55 -6.28 5.88 -14.08
N GLY A 56 -5.80 6.40 -12.96
CA GLY A 56 -6.70 6.90 -11.94
C GLY A 56 -6.83 6.05 -10.70
N LEU A 57 -5.85 5.16 -10.46
CA LEU A 57 -5.84 4.41 -9.21
C LEU A 57 -5.82 5.39 -8.04
N VAL A 58 -6.74 5.21 -7.11
CA VAL A 58 -6.80 6.04 -5.92
C VAL A 58 -6.17 5.25 -4.77
N VAL A 59 -5.28 5.90 -4.05
CA VAL A 59 -4.63 5.29 -2.89
C VAL A 59 -5.01 6.09 -1.66
N ALA A 60 -5.45 5.37 -0.63
CA ALA A 60 -5.77 6.00 0.65
C ALA A 60 -4.82 5.45 1.70
N LEU A 61 -4.25 6.34 2.50
CA LEU A 61 -3.38 5.97 3.60
C LEU A 61 -4.11 6.32 4.89
N ASP A 62 -4.40 5.31 5.68
CA ASP A 62 -5.13 5.47 6.94
C ASP A 62 -6.39 6.29 6.76
N GLY A 63 -7.10 6.02 5.67
CA GLY A 63 -8.38 6.66 5.39
C GLY A 63 -8.30 7.97 4.63
N GLU A 64 -7.10 8.45 4.33
CA GLU A 64 -6.96 9.73 3.62
C GLU A 64 -6.51 9.51 2.20
N ILE A 65 -7.23 10.11 1.25
CA ILE A 65 -6.84 10.05 -0.15
C ILE A 65 -6.01 11.28 -0.49
N GLY A 66 -5.40 11.24 -1.67
CA GLY A 66 -4.61 12.37 -2.12
C GLY A 66 -3.24 12.46 -1.47
N VAL A 67 -2.77 11.36 -0.89
CA VAL A 67 -1.47 11.36 -0.24
C VAL A 67 -0.36 11.34 -1.28
N ASP A 68 0.79 11.85 -0.87
CA ASP A 68 1.97 11.81 -1.70
C ASP A 68 2.45 10.34 -1.76
N LEU A 69 2.57 9.80 -2.96
CA LEU A 69 2.96 8.40 -3.11
C LEU A 69 4.40 8.14 -2.69
N ASN A 70 5.18 9.19 -2.53
CA ASN A 70 6.53 9.04 -1.99
C ASN A 70 6.56 9.06 -0.47
N SER A 71 5.39 9.13 0.16
CA SER A 71 5.30 9.07 1.61
C SER A 71 5.68 7.69 2.10
N LYS A 72 6.36 7.66 3.23
CA LYS A 72 6.68 6.40 3.89
C LYS A 72 5.47 5.93 4.66
N VAL A 73 5.30 4.62 4.69
CA VAL A 73 4.23 4.04 5.49
C VAL A 73 4.78 3.72 6.87
N SER A 74 3.89 3.65 7.84
CA SER A 74 4.26 3.41 9.23
C SER A 74 3.77 2.05 9.69
N ASP A 75 4.30 1.60 10.81
CA ASP A 75 3.81 0.39 11.42
C ASP A 75 2.32 0.54 11.69
N SER A 76 1.57 -0.48 11.36
CA SER A 76 0.11 -0.53 11.50
C SER A 76 -0.65 0.36 10.51
N SER A 77 0.02 0.92 9.52
CA SER A 77 -0.68 1.68 8.48
C SER A 77 -1.60 0.78 7.68
N GLU A 78 -2.67 1.39 7.19
CA GLU A 78 -3.63 0.72 6.33
C GLU A 78 -3.62 1.44 5.00
N ILE A 79 -3.29 0.74 3.93
CA ILE A 79 -3.19 1.32 2.61
C ILE A 79 -4.27 0.69 1.73
N ALA A 80 -5.19 1.51 1.24
CA ALA A 80 -6.28 1.04 0.40
C ALA A 80 -6.02 1.41 -1.05
N PHE A 81 -6.29 0.47 -1.94
CA PHE A 81 -6.13 0.67 -3.38
C PHE A 81 -7.50 0.54 -4.04
N LEU A 82 -7.96 1.66 -4.61
CA LEU A 82 -9.25 1.71 -5.27
C LEU A 82 -8.99 1.87 -6.76
N PRO A 83 -9.35 0.86 -7.54
CA PRO A 83 -9.04 0.93 -8.98
C PRO A 83 -9.86 2.00 -9.67
N PRO A 84 -9.40 2.45 -10.84
CA PRO A 84 -10.18 3.42 -11.59
C PRO A 84 -11.51 2.82 -11.99
N VAL A 85 -12.52 3.64 -12.01
CA VAL A 85 -13.84 3.22 -12.44
C VAL A 85 -13.78 3.05 -13.95
N SER A 86 -14.22 1.89 -14.43
CA SER A 86 -14.22 1.69 -15.84
C SER A 86 -15.26 2.63 -16.44
N GLY A 87 -14.89 3.26 -17.48
CA GLY A 87 -15.67 4.30 -18.04
C GLY A 87 -16.89 3.82 -18.75
N GLY A 88 -17.27 2.81 -18.41
CA GLY A 88 -18.49 2.42 -18.93
C GLY A 88 -19.37 2.37 -18.94
#